data_1d449fa4ddcf29fac7879505a7286841
#
_entry.id   1d449fa4ddcf29fac7879505a7286841
#
_cell.length_a   1.000
_cell.length_b   1.000
_cell.length_c   1.000
_cell.angle_alpha   90.00
_cell.angle_beta   90.00
_cell.angle_gamma   90.00
#
_symmetry.space_group_name_H-M   'P 1'
#
loop_
_entity.id
_entity.type
_entity.pdbx_description
1 polymer ?
#
loop_
_entity_poly.entity_id
_entity_poly.type
_entity_poly.pdbx_seq_one_letter_code
_entity_poly.pdbx_strand_id
1 'polypeptide(L)'
;MKIMKYIVPALLGGMLTLQSCEHFLDTKPTETYSEELVWGSRSTANAFVLRTYPDILGLYHDFWGDDQITLNTILRQSCPGEARDLINREHDFGFNKFSIIRRCNLIIEQASASTALSDLDKKELVAEGKMLRAMIYYYQAKHCGRVIWVDRVLQVDDEFNLPLTESIDRTYDLILSDLDDAIAGLPEEYPAGRANANAARALKSEVCLTAAAYTTDATRKKTLWEQAVVAVDAIQGYSLDANYGGMFNQENSYSSTEIILARYFSKENTNGGDTYMQTVIPNQGNDNLKKLGRGPLFKKDWVFECWLEHSPSQNLVDDYLVIDQLTNEAKKWNTTSQFVNNTNVISNDAVRDLAVNADELDEHSLAYETKDKGRDTRINDFMYTHRDKRFYATIVQDSCEYYGELVTMHKTGNLQRCSLGEAPGTAEMGSTNYLWRKGVYINDWRIFVDVPTDYHYVIFRYGRALLNKAEALLCLAKSDPSKLSEAVATFNQTRTVHGGLPESEASTLVEAWKDYKIERHVELPMEGDYYWSLLRWGKYGEEANDGQPSGSEVIKELRTPATFIEISSDRHRMFIGTQGYGNADRTFSKKRYLYPIPQSLINANSAITEKDQNPLW
;
A
#
# COMPACT_ATOMS: atom_id res chain seq x y z
N MET A 1 34.21 -74.13 -41.37
CA MET A 1 33.16 -74.78 -40.62
C MET A 1 33.51 -74.89 -39.12
N LYS A 2 33.99 -73.72 -38.52
CA LYS A 2 34.33 -73.65 -37.06
C LYS A 2 33.76 -72.42 -36.37
N ILE A 3 32.95 -71.59 -37.05
CA ILE A 3 32.37 -70.38 -36.47
C ILE A 3 30.92 -70.59 -35.98
N MET A 4 30.26 -71.69 -36.40
CA MET A 4 28.83 -71.88 -36.12
C MET A 4 28.55 -72.66 -34.81
N LYS A 5 29.58 -72.99 -34.01
CA LYS A 5 29.42 -73.73 -32.73
C LYS A 5 29.39 -72.81 -31.49
N TYR A 6 29.64 -71.50 -31.65
CA TYR A 6 29.66 -70.56 -30.50
C TYR A 6 28.53 -69.55 -30.52
N ILE A 7 27.69 -69.55 -31.58
CA ILE A 7 26.56 -68.59 -31.69
C ILE A 7 25.30 -69.03 -30.96
N VAL A 8 25.07 -70.33 -30.87
CA VAL A 8 23.87 -70.88 -30.24
C VAL A 8 23.86 -70.77 -28.70
N PRO A 9 24.99 -71.00 -27.96
CA PRO A 9 24.95 -70.75 -26.52
C PRO A 9 24.92 -69.25 -26.13
N ALA A 10 25.38 -68.34 -26.99
CA ALA A 10 25.30 -66.89 -26.72
C ALA A 10 23.88 -66.33 -26.90
N LEU A 11 23.05 -66.92 -27.77
CA LEU A 11 21.65 -66.54 -27.96
C LEU A 11 20.72 -67.13 -26.89
N LEU A 12 21.04 -68.27 -26.26
CA LEU A 12 20.30 -68.82 -25.13
C LEU A 12 20.68 -68.13 -23.80
N GLY A 13 21.89 -67.58 -23.65
CA GLY A 13 22.31 -66.80 -22.49
C GLY A 13 21.73 -65.39 -22.48
N GLY A 14 21.41 -64.85 -23.67
CA GLY A 14 20.80 -63.51 -23.82
C GLY A 14 19.29 -63.46 -23.58
N MET A 15 18.59 -64.60 -23.60
CA MET A 15 17.14 -64.67 -23.36
C MET A 15 16.76 -64.90 -21.88
N LEU A 16 17.71 -65.12 -21.00
CA LEU A 16 17.44 -65.32 -19.56
C LEU A 16 17.68 -64.04 -18.70
N THR A 17 18.05 -62.92 -19.33
CA THR A 17 18.28 -61.63 -18.60
C THR A 17 17.26 -60.54 -18.90
N LEU A 18 16.11 -60.86 -19.53
CA LEU A 18 15.00 -59.93 -19.75
C LEU A 18 13.86 -60.15 -18.75
N GLN A 19 14.14 -60.67 -17.56
CA GLN A 19 13.27 -60.35 -16.42
C GLN A 19 13.65 -58.97 -15.94
N SER A 20 13.12 -57.97 -16.63
CA SER A 20 13.07 -56.57 -16.17
C SER A 20 12.41 -56.58 -14.80
N CYS A 21 13.14 -56.19 -13.79
CA CYS A 21 12.56 -55.83 -12.51
C CYS A 21 11.62 -54.66 -12.76
N GLU A 22 10.32 -54.91 -12.91
CA GLU A 22 9.28 -53.86 -12.99
C GLU A 22 9.30 -52.90 -11.78
N HIS A 23 9.94 -53.32 -10.68
CA HIS A 23 10.12 -52.49 -9.48
C HIS A 23 11.39 -51.62 -9.43
N PHE A 24 12.31 -51.72 -10.41
CA PHE A 24 13.55 -50.92 -10.38
C PHE A 24 13.42 -49.56 -11.06
N LEU A 25 12.32 -49.33 -11.76
CA LEU A 25 12.00 -48.05 -12.41
C LEU A 25 10.98 -47.22 -11.64
N ASP A 26 10.40 -47.75 -10.57
CA ASP A 26 9.57 -47.01 -9.62
C ASP A 26 10.41 -46.28 -8.55
N THR A 27 11.48 -45.62 -8.95
CA THR A 27 12.11 -44.63 -8.08
C THR A 27 11.18 -43.44 -8.03
N LYS A 28 10.36 -43.36 -6.98
CA LYS A 28 9.67 -42.11 -6.62
C LYS A 28 10.75 -41.03 -6.56
N PRO A 29 10.59 -39.91 -7.26
CA PRO A 29 11.57 -38.84 -7.19
C PRO A 29 11.78 -38.46 -5.72
N THR A 30 12.97 -38.66 -5.19
CA THR A 30 13.29 -38.34 -3.80
C THR A 30 13.39 -36.82 -3.56
N GLU A 31 13.37 -36.05 -4.62
CA GLU A 31 13.46 -34.57 -4.61
C GLU A 31 12.12 -33.86 -4.80
N THR A 32 11.03 -34.56 -5.09
CA THR A 32 9.68 -33.99 -5.19
C THR A 32 8.77 -34.57 -4.13
N TYR A 33 8.17 -33.70 -3.33
CA TYR A 33 7.15 -34.10 -2.37
C TYR A 33 5.92 -34.65 -3.12
N SER A 34 5.54 -35.89 -2.88
CA SER A 34 4.25 -36.40 -3.37
C SER A 34 3.10 -35.73 -2.63
N GLU A 35 1.92 -35.64 -3.27
CA GLU A 35 0.71 -35.10 -2.61
C GLU A 35 0.41 -35.84 -1.30
N GLU A 36 0.56 -37.16 -1.28
CA GLU A 36 0.37 -38.00 -0.10
C GLU A 36 1.31 -37.61 1.05
N LEU A 37 2.56 -37.23 0.75
CA LEU A 37 3.53 -36.79 1.76
C LEU A 37 3.16 -35.37 2.27
N VAL A 38 2.76 -34.45 1.38
CA VAL A 38 2.39 -33.09 1.77
C VAL A 38 1.20 -33.09 2.71
N TRP A 39 0.15 -33.85 2.37
CA TRP A 39 -1.12 -33.86 3.13
C TRP A 39 -1.18 -34.99 4.16
N GLY A 40 -0.08 -35.70 4.37
CA GLY A 40 0.08 -36.78 5.34
C GLY A 40 0.29 -36.31 6.79
N SER A 41 0.59 -35.02 7.01
CA SER A 41 0.72 -34.44 8.34
C SER A 41 0.45 -32.93 8.35
N ARG A 42 0.06 -32.39 9.52
CA ARG A 42 -0.10 -30.92 9.69
C ARG A 42 1.19 -30.16 9.37
N SER A 43 2.35 -30.70 9.74
CA SER A 43 3.65 -30.04 9.54
C SER A 43 3.97 -29.85 8.05
N THR A 44 3.81 -30.92 7.25
CA THR A 44 4.08 -30.86 5.81
C THR A 44 3.05 -30.02 5.06
N ALA A 45 1.77 -30.10 5.44
CA ALA A 45 0.72 -29.24 4.91
C ALA A 45 0.99 -27.74 5.22
N ASN A 46 1.41 -27.42 6.45
CA ASN A 46 1.80 -26.07 6.82
C ASN A 46 2.95 -25.53 5.95
N ALA A 47 3.97 -26.33 5.66
CA ALA A 47 5.08 -25.91 4.81
C ALA A 47 4.61 -25.51 3.40
N PHE A 48 3.65 -26.25 2.84
CA PHE A 48 3.03 -25.92 1.55
C PHE A 48 2.21 -24.63 1.60
N VAL A 49 1.40 -24.46 2.64
CA VAL A 49 0.60 -23.24 2.85
C VAL A 49 1.51 -22.03 3.01
N LEU A 50 2.52 -22.11 3.88
CA LEU A 50 3.45 -21.00 4.14
C LEU A 50 4.23 -20.60 2.88
N ARG A 51 4.55 -21.55 1.96
CA ARG A 51 5.17 -21.21 0.67
C ARG A 51 4.27 -20.35 -0.22
N THR A 52 2.96 -20.35 0.01
CA THR A 52 1.99 -19.55 -0.78
C THR A 52 1.93 -18.09 -0.33
N TYR A 53 2.22 -17.81 0.93
CA TYR A 53 2.14 -16.46 1.51
C TYR A 53 3.00 -15.40 0.80
N PRO A 54 4.30 -15.62 0.51
CA PRO A 54 5.14 -14.58 -0.08
C PRO A 54 4.59 -14.00 -1.38
N ASP A 55 3.99 -14.84 -2.22
CA ASP A 55 3.46 -14.44 -3.52
C ASP A 55 2.16 -13.61 -3.38
N ILE A 56 1.39 -13.85 -2.30
CA ILE A 56 0.14 -13.14 -2.02
C ILE A 56 0.42 -11.86 -1.25
N LEU A 57 1.19 -11.95 -0.16
CA LEU A 57 1.54 -10.79 0.64
C LEU A 57 2.37 -9.79 -0.18
N GLY A 58 3.13 -10.26 -1.18
CA GLY A 58 3.83 -9.43 -2.13
C GLY A 58 2.94 -8.50 -2.94
N LEU A 59 1.69 -8.89 -3.21
CA LEU A 59 0.71 -8.03 -3.89
C LEU A 59 0.25 -6.85 -3.04
N TYR A 60 0.38 -6.96 -1.73
CA TYR A 60 -0.09 -5.98 -0.75
C TYR A 60 1.02 -5.10 -0.19
N HIS A 61 2.29 -5.33 -0.53
CA HIS A 61 3.37 -4.50 -0.05
C HIS A 61 3.97 -3.54 -1.10
N ASP A 62 3.41 -3.50 -2.29
CA ASP A 62 3.79 -2.53 -3.34
C ASP A 62 3.02 -1.20 -3.17
N PHE A 63 2.99 -0.70 -1.92
CA PHE A 63 2.14 0.43 -1.54
C PHE A 63 2.58 1.75 -2.13
N TRP A 64 3.87 1.93 -2.29
CA TRP A 64 4.42 3.16 -2.85
C TRP A 64 3.99 3.34 -4.30
N GLY A 65 3.71 2.25 -5.02
CA GLY A 65 3.11 2.30 -6.35
C GLY A 65 1.77 3.05 -6.35
N ASP A 66 0.88 2.74 -5.41
CA ASP A 66 -0.41 3.41 -5.28
C ASP A 66 -0.27 4.87 -4.81
N ASP A 67 0.66 5.17 -3.90
CA ASP A 67 0.89 6.54 -3.43
C ASP A 67 1.51 7.45 -4.50
N GLN A 68 2.28 6.92 -5.46
CA GLN A 68 2.84 7.68 -6.59
C GLN A 68 1.78 8.29 -7.50
N ILE A 69 0.63 7.64 -7.64
CA ILE A 69 -0.46 8.11 -8.51
C ILE A 69 -1.38 9.09 -7.80
N THR A 70 -1.11 9.41 -6.53
CA THR A 70 -1.84 10.40 -5.71
C THR A 70 -1.00 11.67 -5.47
N LEU A 71 -1.51 12.58 -4.63
CA LEU A 71 -0.76 13.75 -4.17
C LEU A 71 0.17 13.47 -2.98
N ASN A 72 0.29 12.22 -2.50
CA ASN A 72 1.14 11.91 -1.34
C ASN A 72 2.63 12.07 -1.64
N THR A 73 3.00 11.81 -2.89
CA THR A 73 4.42 11.72 -3.25
C THR A 73 4.73 12.42 -4.56
N ILE A 74 5.93 12.94 -4.65
CA ILE A 74 6.51 13.46 -5.88
C ILE A 74 7.67 12.57 -6.28
N LEU A 75 7.62 12.06 -7.52
CA LEU A 75 8.72 11.31 -8.11
C LEU A 75 9.78 12.26 -8.64
N ARG A 76 11.02 11.84 -8.54
CA ARG A 76 12.17 12.59 -9.02
C ARG A 76 12.11 12.90 -10.53
N GLN A 77 11.63 11.96 -11.33
CA GLN A 77 11.70 12.07 -12.79
C GLN A 77 10.40 12.61 -13.41
N SER A 78 9.28 11.97 -13.15
CA SER A 78 7.98 12.38 -13.71
C SER A 78 6.84 11.62 -13.04
N CYS A 79 5.61 12.12 -13.17
CA CYS A 79 4.41 11.38 -12.81
C CYS A 79 4.37 10.01 -13.49
N PRO A 80 3.92 8.95 -12.78
CA PRO A 80 3.67 7.66 -13.39
C PRO A 80 2.68 7.73 -14.55
N GLY A 81 2.76 6.75 -15.46
CA GLY A 81 1.82 6.65 -16.57
C GLY A 81 0.36 6.58 -16.12
N GLU A 82 0.11 5.90 -15.01
CA GLU A 82 -1.20 5.78 -14.36
C GLU A 82 -1.76 7.14 -13.94
N ALA A 83 -0.94 8.02 -13.39
CA ALA A 83 -1.37 9.37 -13.00
C ALA A 83 -1.69 10.29 -14.21
N ARG A 84 -1.27 9.90 -15.41
CA ARG A 84 -1.49 10.63 -16.68
C ARG A 84 -2.50 9.97 -17.60
N ASP A 85 -3.29 9.00 -17.11
CA ASP A 85 -4.20 8.18 -17.92
C ASP A 85 -3.54 7.41 -19.09
N LEU A 86 -2.25 7.12 -18.99
CA LEU A 86 -1.51 6.34 -19.99
C LEU A 86 -1.64 4.83 -19.81
N ILE A 87 -2.55 4.40 -18.95
CA ILE A 87 -2.96 3.00 -18.83
C ILE A 87 -3.57 2.54 -20.17
N ASN A 88 -3.22 1.33 -20.59
CA ASN A 88 -3.77 0.72 -21.79
C ASN A 88 -4.06 -0.78 -21.56
N ARG A 89 -4.63 -1.44 -22.55
CA ARG A 89 -5.04 -2.85 -22.48
C ARG A 89 -3.89 -3.86 -22.47
N GLU A 90 -2.66 -3.43 -22.67
CA GLU A 90 -1.47 -4.30 -22.66
C GLU A 90 -0.99 -4.61 -21.23
N HIS A 91 -1.45 -3.86 -20.23
CA HIS A 91 -1.12 -4.08 -18.82
C HIS A 91 -1.96 -5.23 -18.24
N ASP A 92 -1.31 -6.07 -17.42
CA ASP A 92 -1.96 -7.22 -16.78
C ASP A 92 -2.74 -6.86 -15.50
N PHE A 93 -2.31 -5.85 -14.75
CA PHE A 93 -2.91 -5.42 -13.47
C PHE A 93 -3.22 -6.57 -12.51
N GLY A 94 -2.34 -7.57 -12.47
CA GLY A 94 -2.49 -8.73 -11.59
C GLY A 94 -3.50 -9.77 -12.04
N PHE A 95 -4.03 -9.69 -13.25
CA PHE A 95 -5.00 -10.65 -13.77
C PHE A 95 -4.42 -12.06 -13.93
N ASN A 96 -3.14 -12.18 -14.29
CA ASN A 96 -2.47 -13.45 -14.50
C ASN A 96 -1.87 -14.03 -13.20
N LYS A 97 -2.72 -14.41 -12.25
CA LYS A 97 -2.33 -15.05 -10.96
C LYS A 97 -2.86 -16.48 -10.82
N PHE A 98 -3.20 -17.15 -11.92
CA PHE A 98 -3.83 -18.47 -11.91
C PHE A 98 -2.99 -19.55 -11.24
N SER A 99 -1.65 -19.47 -11.32
CA SER A 99 -0.77 -20.42 -10.62
C SER A 99 -0.90 -20.31 -9.09
N ILE A 100 -1.11 -19.10 -8.57
CA ILE A 100 -1.28 -18.86 -7.13
C ILE A 100 -2.70 -19.26 -6.71
N ILE A 101 -3.71 -18.93 -7.51
CA ILE A 101 -5.10 -19.37 -7.29
C ILE A 101 -5.17 -20.89 -7.26
N ARG A 102 -4.49 -21.59 -8.19
CA ARG A 102 -4.41 -23.06 -8.19
C ARG A 102 -3.81 -23.60 -6.88
N ARG A 103 -2.77 -22.96 -6.33
CA ARG A 103 -2.21 -23.37 -5.03
C ARG A 103 -3.21 -23.21 -3.89
N CYS A 104 -3.98 -22.13 -3.87
CA CYS A 104 -5.05 -21.95 -2.89
C CYS A 104 -6.12 -23.05 -3.02
N ASN A 105 -6.51 -23.40 -4.25
CA ASN A 105 -7.48 -24.48 -4.51
C ASN A 105 -6.92 -25.85 -4.10
N LEU A 106 -5.63 -26.11 -4.35
CA LEU A 106 -4.95 -27.33 -3.86
C LEU A 106 -5.00 -27.41 -2.33
N ILE A 107 -4.75 -26.31 -1.62
CA ILE A 107 -4.86 -26.28 -0.15
C ILE A 107 -6.28 -26.68 0.27
N ILE A 108 -7.30 -26.06 -0.33
CA ILE A 108 -8.70 -26.29 0.01
C ILE A 108 -9.11 -27.73 -0.26
N GLU A 109 -8.86 -28.25 -1.47
CA GLU A 109 -9.29 -29.59 -1.87
C GLU A 109 -8.53 -30.69 -1.14
N GLN A 110 -7.21 -30.60 -1.11
CA GLN A 110 -6.38 -31.67 -0.56
C GLN A 110 -6.42 -31.74 0.97
N ALA A 111 -6.51 -30.58 1.65
CA ALA A 111 -6.73 -30.59 3.09
C ALA A 111 -8.08 -31.22 3.44
N SER A 112 -9.16 -30.89 2.69
CA SER A 112 -10.48 -31.50 2.89
C SER A 112 -10.48 -33.00 2.68
N ALA A 113 -9.78 -33.50 1.64
CA ALA A 113 -9.74 -34.90 1.25
C ALA A 113 -8.79 -35.76 2.10
N SER A 114 -7.84 -35.16 2.82
CA SER A 114 -6.85 -35.90 3.60
C SER A 114 -7.50 -36.79 4.64
N THR A 115 -7.05 -38.04 4.72
CA THR A 115 -7.43 -39.01 5.76
C THR A 115 -6.48 -39.01 6.96
N ALA A 116 -5.35 -38.29 6.84
CA ALA A 116 -4.32 -38.22 7.87
C ALA A 116 -4.43 -36.97 8.78
N LEU A 117 -5.09 -35.91 8.30
CA LEU A 117 -5.31 -34.69 9.07
C LEU A 117 -6.52 -34.83 10.01
N SER A 118 -6.42 -34.23 11.20
CA SER A 118 -7.57 -34.10 12.09
C SER A 118 -8.65 -33.17 11.50
N ASP A 119 -9.89 -33.28 11.97
CA ASP A 119 -10.98 -32.42 11.51
C ASP A 119 -10.70 -30.94 11.80
N LEU A 120 -10.02 -30.62 12.91
CA LEU A 120 -9.58 -29.27 13.22
C LEU A 120 -8.53 -28.79 12.22
N ASP A 121 -7.51 -29.60 11.93
CA ASP A 121 -6.48 -29.25 10.96
C ASP A 121 -7.06 -29.01 9.57
N LYS A 122 -8.00 -29.85 9.14
CA LYS A 122 -8.72 -29.68 7.88
C LYS A 122 -9.47 -28.34 7.85
N LYS A 123 -10.25 -28.09 8.90
CA LYS A 123 -11.03 -26.86 9.02
C LYS A 123 -10.14 -25.62 8.91
N GLU A 124 -9.05 -25.56 9.66
CA GLU A 124 -8.12 -24.43 9.66
C GLU A 124 -7.40 -24.25 8.31
N LEU A 125 -6.88 -25.33 7.72
CA LEU A 125 -6.17 -25.26 6.43
C LEU A 125 -7.09 -24.84 5.28
N VAL A 126 -8.32 -25.36 5.26
CA VAL A 126 -9.33 -24.96 4.26
C VAL A 126 -9.67 -23.47 4.41
N ALA A 127 -9.89 -23.02 5.64
CA ALA A 127 -10.18 -21.62 5.93
C ALA A 127 -9.02 -20.71 5.52
N GLU A 128 -7.79 -21.13 5.77
CA GLU A 128 -6.59 -20.40 5.37
C GLU A 128 -6.44 -20.34 3.84
N GLY A 129 -6.68 -21.46 3.14
CA GLY A 129 -6.71 -21.49 1.67
C GLY A 129 -7.75 -20.52 1.10
N LYS A 130 -8.94 -20.42 1.70
CA LYS A 130 -10.00 -19.48 1.32
C LYS A 130 -9.61 -18.02 1.60
N MET A 131 -9.02 -17.75 2.77
CA MET A 131 -8.48 -16.42 3.07
C MET A 131 -7.46 -15.96 2.01
N LEU A 132 -6.52 -16.81 1.68
CA LEU A 132 -5.47 -16.52 0.68
C LEU A 132 -6.08 -16.33 -0.72
N ARG A 133 -7.08 -17.14 -1.09
CA ARG A 133 -7.80 -17.00 -2.36
C ARG A 133 -8.60 -15.69 -2.42
N ALA A 134 -9.28 -15.34 -1.33
CA ALA A 134 -10.00 -14.07 -1.22
C ALA A 134 -9.07 -12.86 -1.38
N MET A 135 -7.87 -12.90 -0.81
CA MET A 135 -6.86 -11.84 -0.97
C MET A 135 -6.50 -11.65 -2.46
N ILE A 136 -6.22 -12.72 -3.20
CA ILE A 136 -5.86 -12.62 -4.62
C ILE A 136 -7.03 -12.06 -5.43
N TYR A 137 -8.22 -12.61 -5.24
CA TYR A 137 -9.39 -12.17 -6.00
C TYR A 137 -9.81 -10.74 -5.65
N TYR A 138 -9.66 -10.31 -4.39
CA TYR A 138 -9.89 -8.91 -4.04
C TYR A 138 -8.87 -7.99 -4.72
N TYR A 139 -7.59 -8.37 -4.76
CA TYR A 139 -6.58 -7.62 -5.50
C TYR A 139 -6.97 -7.44 -6.98
N GLN A 140 -7.43 -8.50 -7.65
CA GLN A 140 -7.90 -8.41 -9.04
C GLN A 140 -9.20 -7.60 -9.16
N ALA A 141 -10.17 -7.83 -8.28
CA ALA A 141 -11.48 -7.20 -8.33
C ALA A 141 -11.43 -5.69 -8.12
N LYS A 142 -10.58 -5.20 -7.21
CA LYS A 142 -10.42 -3.75 -7.00
C LYS A 142 -9.88 -3.03 -8.23
N HIS A 143 -9.10 -3.72 -9.08
CA HIS A 143 -8.60 -3.17 -10.34
C HIS A 143 -9.61 -3.31 -11.48
N CYS A 144 -10.11 -4.51 -11.72
CA CYS A 144 -10.85 -4.85 -12.94
C CYS A 144 -12.35 -5.10 -12.73
N GLY A 145 -12.83 -5.21 -11.49
CA GLY A 145 -14.22 -5.48 -11.16
C GLY A 145 -14.62 -6.93 -11.33
N ARG A 146 -14.72 -7.43 -12.58
CA ARG A 146 -15.00 -8.83 -12.88
C ARG A 146 -13.72 -9.64 -13.01
N VAL A 147 -13.76 -10.92 -12.63
CA VAL A 147 -12.61 -11.84 -12.65
C VAL A 147 -13.01 -13.18 -13.27
N ILE A 148 -12.03 -13.97 -13.70
CA ILE A 148 -12.25 -15.40 -13.98
C ILE A 148 -12.18 -16.14 -12.64
N TRP A 149 -13.34 -16.55 -12.12
CA TRP A 149 -13.41 -17.26 -10.86
C TRP A 149 -13.14 -18.75 -11.04
N VAL A 150 -12.06 -19.23 -10.40
CA VAL A 150 -11.66 -20.64 -10.41
C VAL A 150 -11.60 -21.12 -8.96
N ASP A 151 -12.54 -21.95 -8.56
CA ASP A 151 -12.72 -22.43 -7.18
C ASP A 151 -12.30 -23.87 -6.96
N ARG A 152 -11.76 -24.51 -7.99
CA ARG A 152 -11.25 -25.90 -7.98
C ARG A 152 -9.92 -26.04 -8.71
N VAL A 153 -9.28 -27.17 -8.52
CA VAL A 153 -8.09 -27.53 -9.27
C VAL A 153 -8.48 -28.06 -10.64
N LEU A 154 -8.21 -27.27 -11.68
CA LEU A 154 -8.46 -27.69 -13.07
C LEU A 154 -7.53 -28.84 -13.46
N GLN A 155 -8.11 -29.85 -14.11
CA GLN A 155 -7.44 -31.02 -14.67
C GLN A 155 -7.12 -30.80 -16.15
N VAL A 156 -6.28 -31.68 -16.74
CA VAL A 156 -5.78 -31.51 -18.12
C VAL A 156 -6.92 -31.52 -19.16
N ASP A 157 -7.98 -32.23 -18.89
CA ASP A 157 -9.19 -32.41 -19.74
C ASP A 157 -10.32 -31.42 -19.44
N ASP A 158 -10.12 -30.51 -18.48
CA ASP A 158 -11.09 -29.46 -18.19
C ASP A 158 -11.08 -28.36 -19.27
N GLU A 159 -12.20 -27.63 -19.38
CA GLU A 159 -12.27 -26.39 -20.16
C GLU A 159 -11.47 -25.29 -19.43
N PHE A 160 -10.49 -24.72 -20.12
CA PHE A 160 -9.66 -23.62 -19.60
C PHE A 160 -10.16 -22.24 -20.06
N ASN A 161 -11.00 -22.19 -21.09
CA ASN A 161 -11.62 -20.95 -21.53
C ASN A 161 -12.84 -20.64 -20.66
N LEU A 162 -12.60 -20.12 -19.48
CA LEU A 162 -13.65 -19.75 -18.53
C LEU A 162 -14.06 -18.29 -18.69
N PRO A 163 -15.36 -17.97 -18.55
CA PRO A 163 -15.85 -16.59 -18.65
C PRO A 163 -15.47 -15.77 -17.41
N LEU A 164 -15.57 -14.45 -17.53
CA LEU A 164 -15.62 -13.56 -16.37
C LEU A 164 -16.91 -13.82 -15.57
N THR A 165 -16.87 -13.49 -14.28
CA THR A 165 -18.09 -13.45 -13.45
C THR A 165 -19.19 -12.62 -14.11
N GLU A 166 -20.45 -12.95 -13.88
CA GLU A 166 -21.60 -12.34 -14.53
C GLU A 166 -21.71 -10.83 -14.24
N SER A 167 -21.26 -10.42 -13.07
CA SER A 167 -21.28 -9.03 -12.61
C SER A 167 -20.18 -8.75 -11.58
N ILE A 168 -19.91 -7.47 -11.35
CA ILE A 168 -19.05 -7.01 -10.26
C ILE A 168 -19.62 -7.45 -8.91
N ASP A 169 -20.93 -7.33 -8.72
CA ASP A 169 -21.61 -7.79 -7.50
C ASP A 169 -21.36 -9.28 -7.24
N ARG A 170 -21.43 -10.11 -8.29
CA ARG A 170 -21.15 -11.54 -8.16
C ARG A 170 -19.69 -11.81 -7.78
N THR A 171 -18.74 -11.05 -8.32
CA THR A 171 -17.34 -11.16 -7.94
C THR A 171 -17.17 -10.93 -6.44
N TYR A 172 -17.75 -9.84 -5.93
CA TYR A 172 -17.64 -9.53 -4.51
C TYR A 172 -18.40 -10.52 -3.60
N ASP A 173 -19.54 -11.08 -4.05
CA ASP A 173 -20.23 -12.14 -3.30
C ASP A 173 -19.37 -13.38 -3.09
N LEU A 174 -18.64 -13.78 -4.12
CA LEU A 174 -17.73 -14.93 -4.05
C LEU A 174 -16.56 -14.66 -3.11
N ILE A 175 -15.96 -13.47 -3.17
CA ILE A 175 -14.89 -13.06 -2.26
C ILE A 175 -15.39 -13.00 -0.80
N LEU A 176 -16.55 -12.42 -0.57
CA LEU A 176 -17.16 -12.32 0.76
C LEU A 176 -17.51 -13.70 1.32
N SER A 177 -17.98 -14.63 0.48
CA SER A 177 -18.23 -16.01 0.89
C SER A 177 -16.95 -16.72 1.35
N ASP A 178 -15.84 -16.56 0.63
CA ASP A 178 -14.55 -17.11 1.07
C ASP A 178 -14.08 -16.49 2.38
N LEU A 179 -14.30 -15.17 2.58
CA LEU A 179 -13.96 -14.50 3.83
C LEU A 179 -14.84 -14.94 5.00
N ASP A 180 -16.13 -15.19 4.77
CA ASP A 180 -17.02 -15.72 5.82
C ASP A 180 -16.60 -17.11 6.26
N ASP A 181 -16.25 -17.97 5.32
CA ASP A 181 -15.71 -19.30 5.62
C ASP A 181 -14.34 -19.22 6.32
N ALA A 182 -13.48 -18.26 5.92
CA ALA A 182 -12.22 -18.01 6.59
C ALA A 182 -12.41 -17.56 8.03
N ILE A 183 -13.32 -16.61 8.30
CA ILE A 183 -13.65 -16.15 9.66
C ILE A 183 -14.16 -17.31 10.52
N ALA A 184 -15.02 -18.17 9.96
CA ALA A 184 -15.60 -19.30 10.69
C ALA A 184 -14.59 -20.43 10.98
N GLY A 185 -13.52 -20.53 10.19
CA GLY A 185 -12.59 -21.64 10.25
C GLY A 185 -11.22 -21.33 10.82
N LEU A 186 -10.72 -20.11 10.68
CA LEU A 186 -9.42 -19.70 11.21
C LEU A 186 -9.47 -19.51 12.74
N PRO A 187 -8.35 -19.76 13.45
CA PRO A 187 -8.22 -19.38 14.85
C PRO A 187 -8.15 -17.86 15.01
N GLU A 188 -8.47 -17.37 16.21
CA GLU A 188 -8.39 -15.95 16.55
C GLU A 188 -6.93 -15.45 16.60
N GLU A 189 -5.99 -16.32 16.91
CA GLU A 189 -4.56 -16.01 17.02
C GLU A 189 -3.73 -17.00 16.20
N TYR A 190 -2.74 -16.48 15.47
CA TYR A 190 -1.69 -17.24 14.81
C TYR A 190 -0.34 -16.56 15.05
N PRO A 191 0.79 -17.27 14.82
CA PRO A 191 2.11 -16.63 14.82
C PRO A 191 2.16 -15.43 13.87
N ALA A 192 2.97 -14.43 14.22
CA ALA A 192 3.15 -13.23 13.41
C ALA A 192 3.45 -13.57 11.92
N GLY A 193 2.84 -12.85 11.03
CA GLY A 193 2.95 -13.06 9.57
C GLY A 193 2.01 -14.11 8.99
N ARG A 194 1.17 -14.75 9.80
CA ARG A 194 0.16 -15.71 9.35
C ARG A 194 -1.26 -15.17 9.57
N ALA A 195 -2.13 -15.32 8.58
CA ALA A 195 -3.49 -14.82 8.66
C ALA A 195 -4.34 -15.60 9.68
N ASN A 196 -5.04 -14.88 10.54
CA ASN A 196 -5.99 -15.37 11.53
C ASN A 196 -7.41 -14.86 11.20
N ALA A 197 -8.41 -15.20 12.02
CA ALA A 197 -9.78 -14.75 11.82
C ALA A 197 -9.91 -13.22 11.82
N ASN A 198 -9.08 -12.51 12.60
CA ASN A 198 -9.10 -11.05 12.64
C ASN A 198 -8.55 -10.42 11.36
N ALA A 199 -7.57 -11.06 10.70
CA ALA A 199 -7.09 -10.64 9.37
C ALA A 199 -8.20 -10.77 8.32
N ALA A 200 -8.99 -11.85 8.38
CA ALA A 200 -10.15 -12.02 7.50
C ALA A 200 -11.25 -10.98 7.77
N ARG A 201 -11.51 -10.63 9.03
CA ARG A 201 -12.45 -9.55 9.41
C ARG A 201 -11.98 -8.18 8.91
N ALA A 202 -10.70 -7.86 9.08
CA ALA A 202 -10.11 -6.62 8.58
C ALA A 202 -10.25 -6.51 7.05
N LEU A 203 -9.89 -7.56 6.31
CA LEU A 203 -10.06 -7.60 4.86
C LEU A 203 -11.55 -7.52 4.47
N LYS A 204 -12.44 -8.24 5.16
CA LYS A 204 -13.90 -8.19 4.89
C LYS A 204 -14.43 -6.77 4.98
N SER A 205 -14.00 -5.99 5.99
CA SER A 205 -14.43 -4.59 6.13
C SER A 205 -14.08 -3.75 4.89
N GLU A 206 -12.88 -3.93 4.35
CA GLU A 206 -12.42 -3.21 3.16
C GLU A 206 -13.12 -3.68 1.88
N VAL A 207 -13.32 -5.00 1.73
CA VAL A 207 -14.07 -5.60 0.61
C VAL A 207 -15.50 -5.08 0.59
N CYS A 208 -16.16 -5.00 1.75
CA CYS A 208 -17.53 -4.46 1.84
C CYS A 208 -17.62 -3.00 1.41
N LEU A 209 -16.67 -2.14 1.82
CA LEU A 209 -16.62 -0.73 1.39
C LEU A 209 -16.46 -0.62 -0.12
N THR A 210 -15.56 -1.42 -0.70
CA THR A 210 -15.31 -1.39 -2.14
C THR A 210 -16.52 -1.93 -2.91
N ALA A 211 -17.10 -3.05 -2.50
CA ALA A 211 -18.30 -3.60 -3.11
C ALA A 211 -19.47 -2.59 -3.08
N ALA A 212 -19.66 -1.89 -1.95
CA ALA A 212 -20.69 -0.86 -1.83
C ALA A 212 -20.49 0.32 -2.77
N ALA A 213 -19.23 0.64 -3.12
CA ALA A 213 -18.93 1.70 -4.07
C ALA A 213 -19.34 1.35 -5.51
N TYR A 214 -19.25 0.09 -5.88
CA TYR A 214 -19.49 -0.36 -7.27
C TYR A 214 -20.88 -0.93 -7.52
N THR A 215 -21.63 -1.35 -6.51
CA THR A 215 -23.03 -1.76 -6.70
C THR A 215 -23.94 -0.56 -6.94
N THR A 216 -25.00 -0.77 -7.73
CA THR A 216 -26.07 0.22 -7.94
C THR A 216 -27.29 -0.02 -7.03
N ASP A 217 -27.38 -1.18 -6.40
CA ASP A 217 -28.48 -1.55 -5.50
C ASP A 217 -28.32 -0.86 -4.14
N ALA A 218 -29.26 0.02 -3.81
CA ALA A 218 -29.25 0.79 -2.57
C ALA A 218 -29.40 -0.10 -1.30
N THR A 219 -30.17 -1.18 -1.39
CA THR A 219 -30.34 -2.13 -0.29
C THR A 219 -29.04 -2.87 -0.03
N ARG A 220 -28.41 -3.35 -1.11
CA ARG A 220 -27.12 -4.02 -1.06
C ARG A 220 -26.03 -3.09 -0.50
N LYS A 221 -25.97 -1.82 -0.92
CA LYS A 221 -25.05 -0.82 -0.36
C LYS A 221 -25.17 -0.76 1.16
N LYS A 222 -26.38 -0.57 1.65
CA LYS A 222 -26.64 -0.49 3.09
C LYS A 222 -26.18 -1.76 3.81
N THR A 223 -26.56 -2.93 3.31
CA THR A 223 -26.15 -4.23 3.89
C THR A 223 -24.62 -4.37 3.93
N LEU A 224 -23.91 -3.96 2.89
CA LEU A 224 -22.44 -4.03 2.85
C LEU A 224 -21.79 -3.10 3.88
N TRP A 225 -22.30 -1.87 4.04
CA TRP A 225 -21.79 -0.98 5.09
C TRP A 225 -22.06 -1.54 6.50
N GLU A 226 -23.25 -2.12 6.75
CA GLU A 226 -23.56 -2.78 8.00
C GLU A 226 -22.63 -3.97 8.27
N GLN A 227 -22.33 -4.78 7.24
CA GLN A 227 -21.37 -5.88 7.33
C GLN A 227 -19.94 -5.39 7.62
N ALA A 228 -19.52 -4.26 7.05
CA ALA A 228 -18.22 -3.67 7.35
C ALA A 228 -18.10 -3.29 8.82
N VAL A 229 -19.14 -2.66 9.41
CA VAL A 229 -19.19 -2.33 10.82
C VAL A 229 -19.09 -3.59 11.68
N VAL A 230 -19.94 -4.60 11.40
CA VAL A 230 -19.96 -5.86 12.15
C VAL A 230 -18.62 -6.59 12.08
N ALA A 231 -17.97 -6.58 10.93
CA ALA A 231 -16.67 -7.23 10.75
C ALA A 231 -15.60 -6.59 11.65
N VAL A 232 -15.57 -5.25 11.74
CA VAL A 232 -14.60 -4.55 12.61
C VAL A 232 -14.92 -4.73 14.09
N ASP A 233 -16.18 -4.65 14.47
CA ASP A 233 -16.63 -4.85 15.87
C ASP A 233 -16.31 -6.25 16.40
N ALA A 234 -16.17 -7.21 15.50
CA ALA A 234 -15.81 -8.59 15.84
C ALA A 234 -14.28 -8.83 15.97
N ILE A 235 -13.43 -7.84 15.67
CA ILE A 235 -11.98 -7.96 15.87
C ILE A 235 -11.67 -7.97 17.36
N GLN A 236 -10.91 -8.97 17.82
CA GLN A 236 -10.59 -9.19 19.22
C GLN A 236 -9.08 -9.32 19.42
N GLY A 237 -8.61 -8.92 20.62
CA GLY A 237 -7.20 -9.06 21.01
C GLY A 237 -6.28 -7.97 20.43
N TYR A 238 -6.82 -6.99 19.71
CA TYR A 238 -6.07 -5.88 19.13
C TYR A 238 -6.54 -4.54 19.70
N SER A 239 -5.62 -3.58 19.76
CA SER A 239 -5.88 -2.21 20.19
C SER A 239 -4.90 -1.28 19.48
N LEU A 240 -5.21 0.03 19.44
CA LEU A 240 -4.29 1.01 18.89
C LEU A 240 -2.96 1.02 19.66
N ASP A 241 -1.87 1.03 18.94
CA ASP A 241 -0.53 1.13 19.50
C ASP A 241 -0.14 2.61 19.63
N ALA A 242 0.00 3.08 20.87
CA ALA A 242 0.38 4.48 21.11
C ALA A 242 1.74 4.86 20.49
N ASN A 243 2.59 3.89 20.18
CA ASN A 243 3.84 4.07 19.46
C ASN A 243 3.67 3.88 17.96
N TYR A 244 2.88 4.76 17.32
CA TYR A 244 2.65 4.71 15.87
C TYR A 244 3.94 4.58 15.05
N GLY A 245 4.96 5.40 15.36
CA GLY A 245 6.25 5.33 14.66
C GLY A 245 6.95 3.98 14.85
N GLY A 246 6.82 3.36 16.01
CA GLY A 246 7.44 2.07 16.30
C GLY A 246 6.89 0.92 15.45
N MET A 247 5.62 0.99 15.02
CA MET A 247 5.06 -0.01 14.12
C MET A 247 5.75 -0.08 12.76
N PHE A 248 6.30 1.04 12.28
CA PHE A 248 6.83 1.15 10.91
C PHE A 248 8.34 1.38 10.86
N ASN A 249 8.92 2.00 11.89
CA ASN A 249 10.28 2.54 11.87
C ASN A 249 11.25 1.74 12.76
N GLN A 250 10.87 0.54 13.16
CA GLN A 250 11.69 -0.40 13.92
C GLN A 250 11.78 -1.73 13.17
N GLU A 251 12.89 -2.43 13.37
CA GLU A 251 13.02 -3.80 12.89
C GLU A 251 11.92 -4.67 13.53
N ASN A 252 11.21 -5.41 12.72
CA ASN A 252 10.21 -6.42 13.10
C ASN A 252 9.43 -6.14 14.40
N SER A 253 8.39 -5.34 14.32
CA SER A 253 7.56 -4.96 15.48
C SER A 253 6.57 -6.08 15.88
N TYR A 254 7.09 -7.23 16.33
CA TYR A 254 6.26 -8.37 16.74
C TYR A 254 5.42 -8.12 17.99
N SER A 255 5.78 -7.13 18.80
CA SER A 255 5.10 -6.79 20.04
C SER A 255 4.01 -5.73 19.88
N SER A 256 3.76 -5.24 18.68
CA SER A 256 2.69 -4.25 18.46
C SER A 256 1.32 -4.86 18.77
N THR A 257 0.52 -4.15 19.56
CA THR A 257 -0.86 -4.52 19.87
C THR A 257 -1.83 -4.26 18.72
N GLU A 258 -1.36 -3.65 17.64
CA GLU A 258 -2.21 -3.19 16.54
C GLU A 258 -2.04 -3.98 15.25
N ILE A 259 -0.85 -4.54 14.98
CA ILE A 259 -0.55 -5.25 13.74
C ILE A 259 -1.30 -6.59 13.72
N ILE A 260 -2.27 -6.72 12.81
CA ILE A 260 -3.07 -7.94 12.61
C ILE A 260 -2.37 -8.88 11.63
N LEU A 261 -1.85 -8.35 10.53
CA LEU A 261 -1.08 -9.11 9.54
C LEU A 261 0.00 -8.22 8.94
N ALA A 262 1.22 -8.73 8.93
CA ALA A 262 2.35 -8.11 8.24
C ALA A 262 3.15 -9.18 7.49
N ARG A 263 3.88 -8.74 6.47
CA ARG A 263 4.91 -9.56 5.83
C ARG A 263 6.23 -9.31 6.54
N TYR A 264 6.73 -10.34 7.22
CA TYR A 264 8.01 -10.27 7.95
C TYR A 264 9.14 -10.88 7.14
N PHE A 265 10.29 -10.25 7.20
CA PHE A 265 11.55 -10.74 6.66
C PHE A 265 12.55 -10.95 7.80
N SER A 266 13.37 -11.97 7.67
CA SER A 266 14.43 -12.27 8.63
C SER A 266 15.77 -12.32 7.90
N LYS A 267 16.77 -11.65 8.44
CA LYS A 267 18.15 -11.70 7.94
C LYS A 267 18.73 -13.12 7.88
N GLU A 268 18.17 -14.04 8.64
CA GLU A 268 18.63 -15.44 8.64
C GLU A 268 18.07 -16.23 7.44
N ASN A 269 16.93 -15.80 6.88
CA ASN A 269 16.18 -16.55 5.88
C ASN A 269 15.87 -15.77 4.60
N THR A 270 16.30 -14.51 4.51
CA THR A 270 15.98 -13.61 3.41
C THR A 270 17.21 -13.36 2.56
N ASN A 271 17.11 -13.62 1.27
CA ASN A 271 18.18 -13.37 0.30
C ASN A 271 18.12 -11.98 -0.35
N GLY A 272 17.20 -11.13 0.06
CA GLY A 272 17.01 -9.81 -0.50
C GLY A 272 16.91 -8.74 0.57
N GLY A 273 17.41 -7.55 0.30
CA GLY A 273 17.28 -6.38 1.14
C GLY A 273 15.95 -5.66 0.94
N ASP A 274 15.75 -4.62 1.74
CA ASP A 274 14.57 -3.75 1.64
C ASP A 274 14.73 -2.74 0.48
N THR A 275 14.04 -3.00 -0.62
CA THR A 275 14.04 -2.10 -1.79
C THR A 275 13.29 -0.80 -1.51
N TYR A 276 12.30 -0.79 -0.60
CA TYR A 276 11.59 0.44 -0.23
C TYR A 276 12.54 1.48 0.36
N MET A 277 13.33 1.10 1.37
CA MET A 277 14.28 2.03 1.98
C MET A 277 15.27 2.60 0.95
N GLN A 278 15.67 1.77 -0.02
CA GLN A 278 16.57 2.19 -1.07
C GLN A 278 15.98 3.28 -1.97
N THR A 279 14.67 3.26 -2.18
CA THR A 279 13.96 4.25 -3.04
C THR A 279 13.62 5.55 -2.33
N VAL A 280 13.65 5.60 -0.99
CA VAL A 280 13.23 6.77 -0.21
C VAL A 280 14.35 7.45 0.60
N ILE A 281 15.55 6.86 0.63
CA ILE A 281 16.71 7.42 1.32
C ILE A 281 17.64 8.13 0.33
N PRO A 282 18.24 9.29 0.70
CA PRO A 282 19.18 10.01 -0.16
C PRO A 282 20.42 9.18 -0.47
N ASN A 283 20.95 9.32 -1.69
CA ASN A 283 22.23 8.76 -2.06
C ASN A 283 23.37 9.54 -1.38
N GLN A 284 24.17 8.84 -0.60
CA GLN A 284 25.34 9.39 0.07
C GLN A 284 26.66 8.87 -0.51
N GLY A 285 26.63 8.36 -1.75
CA GLY A 285 27.83 7.93 -2.48
C GLY A 285 28.84 9.08 -2.66
N ASN A 286 30.11 8.83 -2.32
CA ASN A 286 31.16 9.85 -2.38
C ASN A 286 31.26 10.59 -3.72
N ASP A 287 31.01 9.92 -4.84
CA ASP A 287 31.12 10.55 -6.15
C ASP A 287 29.94 11.49 -6.45
N ASN A 288 28.75 11.17 -5.99
CA ASN A 288 27.58 12.04 -6.12
C ASN A 288 27.70 13.27 -5.23
N LEU A 289 28.14 13.11 -3.98
CA LEU A 289 28.37 14.23 -3.08
C LEU A 289 29.49 15.16 -3.58
N LYS A 290 30.58 14.62 -4.16
CA LYS A 290 31.65 15.41 -4.78
C LYS A 290 31.14 16.25 -5.96
N LYS A 291 30.25 15.70 -6.79
CA LYS A 291 29.61 16.44 -7.91
C LYS A 291 28.81 17.63 -7.40
N LEU A 292 28.22 17.50 -6.20
CA LEU A 292 27.47 18.57 -5.54
C LEU A 292 28.35 19.51 -4.73
N GLY A 293 29.66 19.29 -4.68
CA GLY A 293 30.58 20.07 -3.83
C GLY A 293 30.37 19.85 -2.34
N ARG A 294 29.85 18.70 -1.95
CA ARG A 294 29.49 18.36 -0.55
C ARG A 294 30.31 17.17 -0.04
N GLY A 295 30.45 17.10 1.29
CA GLY A 295 30.94 15.91 1.99
C GLY A 295 29.78 14.99 2.41
N PRO A 296 30.08 13.77 2.90
CA PRO A 296 29.05 12.88 3.44
C PRO A 296 28.29 13.56 4.58
N LEU A 297 26.97 13.52 4.54
CA LEU A 297 26.12 14.05 5.61
C LEU A 297 26.23 13.19 6.88
N PHE A 298 26.20 11.87 6.68
CA PHE A 298 26.19 10.91 7.77
C PHE A 298 27.61 10.45 8.11
N LYS A 299 28.02 10.57 9.38
CA LYS A 299 29.38 10.28 9.85
C LYS A 299 29.72 8.79 9.87
N LYS A 300 28.72 7.92 9.91
CA LYS A 300 28.94 6.48 9.84
C LYS A 300 29.29 6.10 8.40
N ASP A 301 30.19 5.12 8.21
CA ASP A 301 30.63 4.58 6.91
C ASP A 301 29.50 3.90 6.10
N TRP A 302 28.30 4.38 6.25
CA TRP A 302 27.15 3.90 5.54
C TRP A 302 27.16 4.52 4.15
N VAL A 303 27.76 3.83 3.22
CA VAL A 303 27.60 4.17 1.81
C VAL A 303 26.20 3.75 1.42
N PHE A 304 25.28 4.70 1.46
CA PHE A 304 23.94 4.49 0.95
C PHE A 304 23.98 4.53 -0.58
N GLU A 305 23.93 3.40 -1.24
CA GLU A 305 23.61 3.31 -2.65
C GLU A 305 22.09 3.34 -2.79
N CYS A 306 21.48 4.42 -2.31
CA CYS A 306 20.06 4.65 -2.37
C CYS A 306 19.73 5.61 -3.52
N TRP A 307 18.47 5.64 -3.94
CA TRP A 307 18.11 6.35 -5.18
C TRP A 307 17.22 7.56 -4.92
N LEU A 308 16.58 7.67 -3.76
CA LEU A 308 15.62 8.72 -3.41
C LEU A 308 14.70 9.09 -4.58
N GLU A 309 13.92 8.13 -5.02
CA GLU A 309 13.01 8.32 -6.15
C GLU A 309 11.70 9.00 -5.73
N HIS A 310 11.34 8.87 -4.45
CA HIS A 310 10.05 9.28 -3.90
C HIS A 310 10.24 10.22 -2.73
N SER A 311 9.63 11.40 -2.79
CA SER A 311 9.61 12.38 -1.71
C SER A 311 8.17 12.72 -1.31
N PRO A 312 7.86 12.88 -0.02
CA PRO A 312 6.54 13.35 0.41
C PRO A 312 6.25 14.72 -0.17
N SER A 313 5.00 14.95 -0.58
CA SER A 313 4.56 16.26 -1.08
C SER A 313 4.16 17.21 0.06
N GLN A 314 4.09 18.51 -0.25
CA GLN A 314 3.48 19.49 0.66
C GLN A 314 1.98 19.24 0.85
N ASN A 315 1.27 18.69 -0.15
CA ASN A 315 -0.15 18.36 -0.03
C ASN A 315 -0.41 17.37 1.11
N LEU A 316 0.40 16.30 1.22
CA LEU A 316 0.31 15.37 2.35
C LEU A 316 0.67 16.08 3.66
N VAL A 317 1.75 16.87 3.67
CA VAL A 317 2.18 17.60 4.86
C VAL A 317 1.13 18.59 5.35
N ASP A 318 0.37 19.20 4.45
CA ASP A 318 -0.72 20.13 4.80
C ASP A 318 -1.85 19.48 5.61
N ASP A 319 -2.07 18.17 5.48
CA ASP A 319 -3.14 17.46 6.17
C ASP A 319 -2.75 17.00 7.58
N TYR A 320 -1.47 16.95 7.93
CA TYR A 320 -1.04 16.82 9.32
C TYR A 320 -1.34 18.11 10.08
N LEU A 321 -2.43 18.13 10.82
CA LEU A 321 -2.91 19.34 11.49
C LEU A 321 -1.94 19.83 12.59
N VAL A 322 -2.03 21.11 12.90
CA VAL A 322 -1.29 21.79 13.98
C VAL A 322 -2.27 22.22 15.06
N ILE A 323 -1.92 22.01 16.33
CA ILE A 323 -2.70 22.51 17.45
C ILE A 323 -2.49 24.03 17.56
N ASP A 324 -3.54 24.78 17.36
CA ASP A 324 -3.56 26.23 17.51
C ASP A 324 -3.34 26.59 18.99
N GLN A 325 -2.27 27.35 19.26
CA GLN A 325 -1.84 27.67 20.62
C GLN A 325 -2.78 28.62 21.37
N LEU A 326 -3.68 29.32 20.65
CA LEU A 326 -4.64 30.22 21.26
C LEU A 326 -6.00 29.53 21.52
N THR A 327 -6.45 28.70 20.56
CA THR A 327 -7.79 28.08 20.62
C THR A 327 -7.76 26.61 21.04
N ASN A 328 -6.59 25.98 21.04
CA ASN A 328 -6.41 24.53 21.27
C ASN A 328 -7.15 23.64 20.24
N GLU A 329 -7.52 24.19 19.09
CA GLU A 329 -8.13 23.43 17.99
C GLU A 329 -7.06 22.92 17.04
N ALA A 330 -7.31 21.76 16.41
CA ALA A 330 -6.45 21.25 15.35
C ALA A 330 -6.81 21.91 14.01
N LYS A 331 -5.87 22.64 13.40
CA LYS A 331 -6.05 23.43 12.18
C LYS A 331 -4.96 23.15 11.15
N LYS A 332 -5.21 23.53 9.90
CA LYS A 332 -4.13 23.63 8.91
C LYS A 332 -3.08 24.63 9.42
N TRP A 333 -1.79 24.31 9.24
CA TRP A 333 -0.68 25.09 9.79
C TRP A 333 -0.76 26.58 9.45
N ASN A 334 -1.14 26.93 8.22
CA ASN A 334 -1.22 28.31 7.73
C ASN A 334 -2.47 29.08 8.21
N THR A 335 -3.35 28.43 8.96
CA THR A 335 -4.55 29.05 9.54
C THR A 335 -4.48 29.14 11.07
N THR A 336 -3.40 28.64 11.67
CA THR A 336 -3.20 28.74 13.12
C THR A 336 -2.89 30.16 13.55
N SER A 337 -3.28 30.49 14.79
CA SER A 337 -3.02 31.83 15.37
C SER A 337 -1.53 32.14 15.41
N GLN A 338 -0.69 31.16 15.78
CA GLN A 338 0.76 31.36 15.83
C GLN A 338 1.36 31.64 14.44
N PHE A 339 0.83 31.07 13.36
CA PHE A 339 1.31 31.36 12.01
C PHE A 339 0.80 32.73 11.53
N VAL A 340 -0.51 32.98 11.56
CA VAL A 340 -1.13 34.19 11.05
C VAL A 340 -0.65 35.45 11.77
N ASN A 341 -0.46 35.35 13.09
CA ASN A 341 -0.01 36.52 13.88
C ASN A 341 1.47 36.85 13.64
N ASN A 342 2.29 35.90 13.20
CA ASN A 342 3.75 36.09 13.07
C ASN A 342 4.26 36.08 11.62
N THR A 343 3.39 35.92 10.62
CA THR A 343 3.79 35.93 9.21
C THR A 343 2.97 36.93 8.38
N ASN A 344 3.55 37.37 7.26
CA ASN A 344 2.88 38.11 6.21
C ASN A 344 2.87 37.28 4.93
N VAL A 345 1.81 37.37 4.14
CA VAL A 345 1.81 36.98 2.75
C VAL A 345 2.63 37.97 1.95
N ILE A 346 3.51 37.50 1.09
CA ILE A 346 4.36 38.34 0.23
C ILE A 346 4.20 37.94 -1.24
N SER A 347 4.69 38.80 -2.13
CA SER A 347 4.65 38.49 -3.57
C SER A 347 5.62 37.39 -3.97
N ASN A 348 5.32 36.66 -5.03
CA ASN A 348 6.20 35.64 -5.58
C ASN A 348 7.55 36.22 -6.02
N ASP A 349 7.61 37.46 -6.45
CA ASP A 349 8.87 38.14 -6.78
C ASP A 349 9.82 38.27 -5.58
N ALA A 350 9.30 38.38 -4.37
CA ALA A 350 10.10 38.48 -3.15
C ALA A 350 10.79 37.15 -2.76
N VAL A 351 10.40 36.04 -3.36
CA VAL A 351 10.96 34.70 -3.13
C VAL A 351 11.57 34.07 -4.39
N ARG A 352 11.66 34.80 -5.47
CA ARG A 352 12.20 34.32 -6.75
C ARG A 352 13.64 33.81 -6.62
N ASP A 353 14.42 34.37 -5.71
CA ASP A 353 15.78 33.91 -5.39
C ASP A 353 15.83 32.56 -4.70
N LEU A 354 14.71 32.08 -4.14
CA LEU A 354 14.60 30.77 -3.53
C LEU A 354 14.32 29.67 -4.55
N ALA A 355 13.61 29.99 -5.64
CA ALA A 355 13.26 29.03 -6.67
C ALA A 355 14.51 28.43 -7.33
N VAL A 356 14.51 27.14 -7.55
CA VAL A 356 15.56 26.44 -8.30
C VAL A 356 15.35 26.68 -9.80
N ASN A 357 14.09 26.61 -10.26
CA ASN A 357 13.67 26.99 -11.61
C ASN A 357 12.60 28.07 -11.57
N ALA A 358 12.60 28.94 -12.58
CA ALA A 358 11.66 30.07 -12.62
C ALA A 358 10.19 29.66 -12.80
N ASP A 359 9.94 28.50 -13.40
CA ASP A 359 8.61 27.93 -13.64
C ASP A 359 7.98 27.25 -12.40
N GLU A 360 8.73 27.15 -11.31
CA GLU A 360 8.23 26.65 -10.02
C GLU A 360 7.38 27.70 -9.26
N LEU A 361 7.46 28.96 -9.65
CA LEU A 361 6.68 30.06 -9.12
C LEU A 361 5.63 30.48 -10.16
N ASP A 362 4.42 30.03 -9.96
CA ASP A 362 3.24 30.37 -10.74
C ASP A 362 2.26 31.28 -9.98
N GLU A 363 1.14 31.64 -10.58
CA GLU A 363 0.13 32.49 -9.95
C GLU A 363 -0.56 31.85 -8.73
N HIS A 364 -0.44 30.53 -8.58
CA HIS A 364 -1.02 29.76 -7.46
C HIS A 364 -0.02 29.56 -6.32
N SER A 365 1.25 29.90 -6.52
CA SER A 365 2.27 29.78 -5.48
C SER A 365 1.99 30.69 -4.29
N LEU A 366 2.19 30.14 -3.08
CA LEU A 366 1.96 30.86 -1.83
C LEU A 366 3.31 31.21 -1.21
N ALA A 367 3.55 32.49 -0.98
CA ALA A 367 4.79 32.98 -0.38
C ALA A 367 4.53 33.72 0.92
N TYR A 368 5.39 33.47 1.90
CA TYR A 368 5.28 34.03 3.26
C TYR A 368 6.63 34.51 3.76
N GLU A 369 6.58 35.53 4.65
CA GLU A 369 7.74 35.94 5.44
C GLU A 369 7.37 36.13 6.91
N THR A 370 8.34 35.94 7.82
CA THR A 370 8.14 36.29 9.24
C THR A 370 8.09 37.81 9.44
N LYS A 371 7.19 38.28 10.30
CA LYS A 371 7.06 39.69 10.65
C LYS A 371 8.29 40.23 11.40
N ASP A 372 8.87 39.43 12.25
CA ASP A 372 10.04 39.78 13.05
C ASP A 372 11.30 39.09 12.50
N LYS A 373 12.11 39.87 11.79
CA LYS A 373 13.37 39.40 11.20
C LYS A 373 14.57 39.55 12.15
N GLY A 374 14.40 40.15 13.31
CA GLY A 374 15.47 40.43 14.29
C GLY A 374 15.58 39.45 15.43
N ARG A 375 14.67 38.47 15.50
CA ARG A 375 14.66 37.40 16.52
C ARG A 375 14.94 36.04 15.89
N ASP A 376 15.28 35.09 16.72
CA ASP A 376 15.41 33.64 16.32
C ASP A 376 14.05 33.01 15.97
N THR A 377 13.12 33.80 15.43
CA THR A 377 11.77 33.37 15.06
C THR A 377 11.79 32.85 13.64
N ARG A 378 11.70 31.55 13.47
CA ARG A 378 11.77 30.88 12.18
C ARG A 378 10.38 30.49 11.71
N ILE A 379 10.12 30.54 10.41
CA ILE A 379 8.85 30.14 9.84
C ILE A 379 8.53 28.66 10.10
N ASN A 380 9.55 27.82 10.14
CA ASN A 380 9.40 26.40 10.48
C ASN A 380 8.86 26.17 11.90
N ASP A 381 9.15 27.08 12.86
CA ASP A 381 8.70 26.92 14.25
C ASP A 381 7.16 26.96 14.31
N PHE A 382 6.53 27.71 13.41
CA PHE A 382 5.07 27.78 13.30
C PHE A 382 4.47 26.62 12.49
N MET A 383 5.25 26.03 11.60
CA MET A 383 4.80 24.95 10.71
C MET A 383 4.98 23.58 11.33
N TYR A 384 6.09 23.35 12.01
CA TYR A 384 6.53 22.00 12.39
C TYR A 384 6.44 21.70 13.89
N THR A 385 6.01 22.66 14.71
CA THR A 385 5.76 22.42 16.14
C THR A 385 4.28 22.22 16.41
N HIS A 386 3.98 21.50 17.49
CA HIS A 386 2.59 21.20 17.92
C HIS A 386 1.74 20.50 16.87
N ARG A 387 2.38 19.73 16.00
CA ARG A 387 1.70 18.96 14.95
C ARG A 387 1.16 17.65 15.46
N ASP A 388 0.26 17.09 14.66
CA ASP A 388 -0.07 15.67 14.65
C ASP A 388 1.18 14.83 14.83
N LYS A 389 1.21 13.95 15.82
CA LYS A 389 2.40 13.16 16.15
C LYS A 389 2.82 12.21 15.03
N ARG A 390 1.86 11.78 14.18
CA ARG A 390 2.13 10.95 12.99
C ARG A 390 3.02 11.67 11.98
N PHE A 391 2.97 13.01 11.94
CA PHE A 391 3.88 13.81 11.12
C PHE A 391 5.34 13.49 11.41
N TYR A 392 5.74 13.50 12.68
CA TYR A 392 7.12 13.22 13.07
C TYR A 392 7.54 11.78 12.85
N ALA A 393 6.59 10.84 12.84
CA ALA A 393 6.84 9.44 12.54
C ALA A 393 6.91 9.14 11.03
N THR A 394 6.32 10.01 10.20
CA THR A 394 6.17 9.78 8.76
C THR A 394 7.11 10.63 7.92
N ILE A 395 7.38 11.87 8.34
CA ILE A 395 8.04 12.90 7.55
C ILE A 395 9.38 13.32 8.21
N VAL A 396 10.41 13.44 7.41
CA VAL A 396 11.65 14.14 7.71
C VAL A 396 11.54 15.55 7.13
N GLN A 397 11.72 16.57 7.96
CA GLN A 397 11.59 17.99 7.59
C GLN A 397 12.85 18.77 7.96
N ASP A 398 12.90 20.04 7.53
CA ASP A 398 14.02 20.93 7.89
C ASP A 398 14.22 21.04 9.41
N SER A 399 15.46 20.95 9.85
CA SER A 399 15.89 21.05 11.24
C SER A 399 15.47 19.88 12.15
N CYS A 400 15.24 18.69 11.59
CA CYS A 400 15.05 17.49 12.40
C CYS A 400 16.28 16.58 12.42
N GLU A 401 16.30 15.65 13.36
CA GLU A 401 17.29 14.58 13.39
C GLU A 401 16.89 13.44 12.47
N TYR A 402 17.84 12.94 11.69
CA TYR A 402 17.70 11.79 10.82
C TYR A 402 19.01 11.02 10.74
N TYR A 403 19.01 9.74 11.04
CA TYR A 403 20.24 8.90 11.16
C TYR A 403 21.29 9.48 12.10
N GLY A 404 20.88 10.11 13.21
CA GLY A 404 21.77 10.70 14.21
C GLY A 404 22.44 12.01 13.78
N GLU A 405 22.03 12.61 12.66
CA GLU A 405 22.54 13.89 12.17
C GLU A 405 21.41 14.91 12.02
N LEU A 406 21.73 16.17 12.27
CA LEU A 406 20.81 17.28 12.00
C LEU A 406 20.71 17.51 10.51
N VAL A 407 19.52 17.29 9.95
CA VAL A 407 19.25 17.59 8.54
C VAL A 407 18.68 18.98 8.36
N THR A 408 19.12 19.66 7.31
CA THR A 408 18.66 20.99 6.95
C THR A 408 18.22 21.00 5.49
N MET A 409 16.92 21.32 5.28
CA MET A 409 16.24 21.24 3.98
C MET A 409 15.82 22.62 3.46
N HIS A 410 16.48 23.66 3.91
CA HIS A 410 16.35 25.01 3.37
C HIS A 410 17.34 25.25 2.21
N LYS A 411 17.22 26.37 1.52
CA LYS A 411 18.20 26.79 0.50
C LYS A 411 19.60 26.83 1.10
N THR A 412 20.54 26.13 0.47
CA THR A 412 21.92 25.88 0.95
C THR A 412 22.03 24.91 2.13
N GLY A 413 20.96 24.24 2.51
CA GLY A 413 20.97 23.19 3.53
C GLY A 413 21.71 21.92 3.06
N ASN A 414 22.05 21.04 4.01
CA ASN A 414 22.79 19.81 3.71
C ASN A 414 21.98 18.78 2.91
N LEU A 415 20.63 18.83 2.98
CA LEU A 415 19.69 18.04 2.18
C LEU A 415 18.70 18.92 1.41
N GLN A 416 19.13 20.10 0.95
CA GLN A 416 18.31 20.90 0.04
C GLN A 416 17.86 20.07 -1.15
N ARG A 417 16.60 20.22 -1.54
CA ARG A 417 16.07 19.55 -2.74
C ARG A 417 16.82 19.93 -4.02
N CYS A 418 16.75 19.06 -5.00
CA CYS A 418 17.16 19.34 -6.38
C CYS A 418 15.93 19.57 -7.25
N SER A 419 16.09 20.35 -8.32
CA SER A 419 15.04 20.47 -9.31
C SER A 419 14.86 19.19 -10.10
N LEU A 420 13.65 18.95 -10.57
CA LEU A 420 13.38 17.93 -11.55
C LEU A 420 14.09 18.24 -12.87
N GLY A 421 14.62 17.22 -13.51
CA GLY A 421 15.31 17.35 -14.80
C GLY A 421 16.78 17.68 -14.70
N GLU A 422 17.37 17.86 -13.51
CA GLU A 422 18.83 17.85 -13.38
C GLU A 422 19.40 16.49 -13.74
N ALA A 423 20.59 16.52 -14.36
CA ALA A 423 21.19 15.34 -14.97
C ALA A 423 21.25 14.13 -14.01
N PRO A 424 21.04 12.90 -14.52
CA PRO A 424 21.22 11.69 -13.73
C PRO A 424 22.59 11.69 -13.03
N GLY A 425 22.58 11.47 -11.71
CA GLY A 425 23.79 11.47 -10.87
C GLY A 425 24.02 12.73 -10.04
N THR A 426 23.24 13.81 -10.22
CA THR A 426 23.13 14.93 -9.28
C THR A 426 21.83 14.88 -8.49
N ALA A 427 20.90 14.07 -8.92
CA ALA A 427 19.49 14.11 -8.54
C ALA A 427 19.08 13.09 -7.46
N GLU A 428 20.01 12.49 -6.76
CA GLU A 428 19.70 11.59 -5.63
C GLU A 428 19.45 12.35 -4.33
N MET A 429 18.92 13.55 -4.47
CA MET A 429 18.43 14.43 -3.42
C MET A 429 16.92 14.58 -3.57
N GLY A 430 16.22 14.86 -2.46
CA GLY A 430 14.76 14.97 -2.46
C GLY A 430 14.20 15.99 -3.44
N SER A 431 12.99 15.77 -3.89
CA SER A 431 12.29 16.67 -4.83
C SER A 431 11.47 17.77 -4.12
N THR A 432 11.30 17.69 -2.79
CA THR A 432 10.30 18.48 -2.06
C THR A 432 10.77 19.14 -0.78
N ASN A 433 12.00 19.04 -0.37
CA ASN A 433 12.47 19.40 0.98
C ASN A 433 11.77 18.61 2.11
N TYR A 434 11.28 17.41 1.78
CA TYR A 434 10.84 16.39 2.72
C TYR A 434 11.38 15.02 2.33
N LEU A 435 11.56 14.13 3.30
CA LEU A 435 11.86 12.71 3.07
C LEU A 435 10.88 11.85 3.84
N TRP A 436 10.74 10.59 3.41
CA TRP A 436 9.98 9.60 4.15
C TRP A 436 10.75 9.13 5.38
N ARG A 437 10.06 9.09 6.52
CA ARG A 437 10.52 8.41 7.73
C ARG A 437 9.75 7.11 7.95
N LYS A 438 8.45 7.09 7.60
CA LYS A 438 7.62 5.89 7.74
C LYS A 438 8.18 4.74 6.92
N GLY A 439 8.34 3.57 7.54
CA GLY A 439 8.96 2.41 6.92
C GLY A 439 10.50 2.46 6.83
N VAL A 440 11.12 3.55 7.33
CA VAL A 440 12.57 3.68 7.39
C VAL A 440 13.03 3.43 8.81
N TYR A 441 13.76 2.37 9.03
CA TYR A 441 14.36 2.06 10.32
C TYR A 441 15.86 2.30 10.29
N ILE A 442 16.36 2.78 11.41
CA ILE A 442 17.78 3.09 11.61
C ILE A 442 18.42 1.85 12.22
N ASN A 443 19.23 1.17 11.43
CA ASN A 443 20.06 0.07 11.90
C ASN A 443 21.53 0.33 11.56
N ASP A 444 22.43 -0.48 12.11
CA ASP A 444 23.86 -0.39 11.84
C ASP A 444 24.28 -1.07 10.52
N TRP A 445 23.30 -1.49 9.72
CA TRP A 445 23.51 -2.24 8.48
C TRP A 445 23.45 -1.34 7.25
N ARG A 446 24.25 -1.70 6.28
CA ARG A 446 24.23 -1.11 4.95
C ARG A 446 22.97 -1.55 4.24
N ILE A 447 22.16 -0.62 3.78
CA ILE A 447 20.91 -0.90 3.07
C ILE A 447 21.20 -1.10 1.60
N PHE A 448 21.36 -2.36 1.19
CA PHE A 448 21.47 -2.74 -0.21
C PHE A 448 20.35 -3.71 -0.56
N VAL A 449 20.00 -3.77 -1.83
CA VAL A 449 19.00 -4.70 -2.39
C VAL A 449 19.26 -6.15 -1.99
N ASP A 450 20.53 -6.55 -1.84
CA ASP A 450 20.91 -7.94 -1.59
C ASP A 450 21.40 -8.21 -0.15
N VAL A 451 21.26 -7.25 0.76
CA VAL A 451 21.64 -7.48 2.16
C VAL A 451 20.43 -7.95 2.95
N PRO A 452 20.46 -9.19 3.48
CA PRO A 452 19.37 -9.69 4.32
C PRO A 452 19.16 -8.81 5.55
N THR A 453 17.93 -8.43 5.80
CA THR A 453 17.58 -7.48 6.86
C THR A 453 16.31 -7.93 7.58
N ASP A 454 16.25 -7.76 8.90
CA ASP A 454 15.01 -7.93 9.66
C ASP A 454 14.14 -6.70 9.44
N TYR A 455 13.07 -6.84 8.69
CA TYR A 455 12.09 -5.78 8.48
C TYR A 455 10.69 -6.35 8.21
N HIS A 456 9.69 -5.50 8.16
CA HIS A 456 8.33 -5.92 7.89
C HIS A 456 7.51 -4.86 7.16
N TYR A 457 6.46 -5.33 6.48
CA TYR A 457 5.42 -4.48 5.90
C TYR A 457 4.08 -4.80 6.55
N VAL A 458 3.45 -3.79 7.14
CA VAL A 458 2.11 -3.91 7.72
C VAL A 458 1.08 -3.98 6.60
N ILE A 459 0.23 -5.02 6.62
CA ILE A 459 -0.83 -5.23 5.63
C ILE A 459 -2.20 -4.90 6.22
N PHE A 460 -2.52 -5.49 7.38
CA PHE A 460 -3.74 -5.18 8.11
C PHE A 460 -3.40 -4.80 9.55
N ARG A 461 -4.00 -3.72 10.02
CA ARG A 461 -3.87 -3.24 11.39
C ARG A 461 -5.18 -2.65 11.90
N TYR A 462 -5.32 -2.59 13.22
CA TYR A 462 -6.58 -2.22 13.87
C TYR A 462 -7.00 -0.76 13.55
N GLY A 463 -6.07 0.19 13.50
CA GLY A 463 -6.37 1.59 13.13
C GLY A 463 -6.98 1.73 11.72
N ARG A 464 -6.45 0.97 10.73
CA ARG A 464 -7.06 0.90 9.39
C ARG A 464 -8.48 0.32 9.45
N ALA A 465 -8.70 -0.73 10.23
CA ALA A 465 -10.02 -1.33 10.41
C ALA A 465 -11.01 -0.35 11.05
N LEU A 466 -10.60 0.40 12.07
CA LEU A 466 -11.42 1.46 12.68
C LEU A 466 -11.82 2.53 11.65
N LEU A 467 -10.91 2.95 10.79
CA LEU A 467 -11.23 3.90 9.71
C LEU A 467 -12.18 3.29 8.66
N ASN A 468 -12.10 1.99 8.39
CA ASN A 468 -13.10 1.32 7.55
C ASN A 468 -14.49 1.33 8.22
N LYS A 469 -14.57 1.08 9.53
CA LYS A 469 -15.82 1.19 10.30
C LYS A 469 -16.37 2.63 10.25
N ALA A 470 -15.53 3.63 10.47
CA ALA A 470 -15.93 5.04 10.43
C ALA A 470 -16.51 5.43 9.06
N GLU A 471 -15.87 5.01 7.94
CA GLU A 471 -16.38 5.24 6.57
C GLU A 471 -17.77 4.61 6.37
N ALA A 472 -17.93 3.37 6.79
CA ALA A 472 -19.23 2.69 6.69
C ALA A 472 -20.31 3.40 7.49
N LEU A 473 -20.01 3.85 8.71
CA LEU A 473 -20.94 4.60 9.57
C LEU A 473 -21.31 5.96 8.97
N LEU A 474 -20.35 6.68 8.37
CA LEU A 474 -20.62 7.93 7.65
C LEU A 474 -21.55 7.71 6.45
N CYS A 475 -21.34 6.63 5.71
CA CYS A 475 -22.24 6.25 4.62
C CYS A 475 -23.65 5.91 5.11
N LEU A 476 -23.78 5.18 6.21
CA LEU A 476 -25.06 4.86 6.84
C LEU A 476 -25.74 6.11 7.40
N ALA A 477 -24.98 7.09 7.91
CA ALA A 477 -25.50 8.33 8.47
C ALA A 477 -26.28 9.18 7.45
N LYS A 478 -26.11 8.96 6.14
CA LYS A 478 -26.92 9.59 5.08
C LYS A 478 -28.39 9.27 5.20
N SER A 479 -28.73 8.06 5.64
CA SER A 479 -30.12 7.59 5.82
C SER A 479 -30.51 7.43 7.30
N ASP A 480 -29.56 7.31 8.20
CA ASP A 480 -29.76 7.18 9.64
C ASP A 480 -28.80 8.13 10.39
N PRO A 481 -29.24 9.40 10.65
CA PRO A 481 -28.41 10.38 11.33
C PRO A 481 -27.88 9.97 12.71
N SER A 482 -28.49 8.95 13.36
CA SER A 482 -28.02 8.45 14.65
C SER A 482 -26.63 7.81 14.57
N LYS A 483 -26.18 7.42 13.35
CA LYS A 483 -24.85 6.85 13.12
C LYS A 483 -23.71 7.87 13.09
N LEU A 484 -24.03 9.16 12.97
CA LEU A 484 -23.01 10.20 12.85
C LEU A 484 -22.10 10.29 14.07
N SER A 485 -22.67 10.30 15.28
CA SER A 485 -21.88 10.39 16.51
C SER A 485 -20.96 9.16 16.70
N GLU A 486 -21.42 7.97 16.33
CA GLU A 486 -20.61 6.74 16.37
C GLU A 486 -19.46 6.83 15.36
N ALA A 487 -19.70 7.35 14.15
CA ALA A 487 -18.68 7.54 13.14
C ALA A 487 -17.56 8.49 13.63
N VAL A 488 -17.95 9.64 14.18
CA VAL A 488 -17.01 10.65 14.72
C VAL A 488 -16.21 10.05 15.88
N ALA A 489 -16.86 9.39 16.83
CA ALA A 489 -16.19 8.73 17.95
C ALA A 489 -15.23 7.63 17.48
N THR A 490 -15.53 6.95 16.37
CA THR A 490 -14.69 5.89 15.84
C THR A 490 -13.38 6.44 15.25
N PHE A 491 -13.42 7.45 14.38
CA PHE A 491 -12.19 7.99 13.84
C PHE A 491 -11.42 8.89 14.84
N ASN A 492 -12.08 9.42 15.86
CA ASN A 492 -11.40 10.11 16.95
C ASN A 492 -10.43 9.20 17.72
N GLN A 493 -10.61 7.89 17.68
CA GLN A 493 -9.67 6.97 18.33
C GLN A 493 -8.25 7.09 17.71
N THR A 494 -8.12 7.00 16.40
CA THR A 494 -6.81 7.19 15.73
C THR A 494 -6.30 8.61 15.86
N ARG A 495 -7.19 9.59 15.73
CA ARG A 495 -6.87 11.01 15.85
C ARG A 495 -6.26 11.36 17.21
N THR A 496 -6.78 10.82 18.29
CA THR A 496 -6.30 11.10 19.65
C THR A 496 -5.10 10.24 20.03
N VAL A 497 -5.14 8.94 19.78
CA VAL A 497 -4.09 8.00 20.20
C VAL A 497 -2.84 8.16 19.36
N HIS A 498 -2.95 8.12 18.03
CA HIS A 498 -1.81 8.25 17.12
C HIS A 498 -1.44 9.69 16.87
N GLY A 499 -2.42 10.54 16.57
CA GLY A 499 -2.21 11.95 16.25
C GLY A 499 -1.88 12.81 17.46
N GLY A 500 -2.38 12.44 18.65
CA GLY A 500 -2.31 13.28 19.85
C GLY A 500 -3.02 14.63 19.66
N LEU A 501 -4.00 14.67 18.75
CA LEU A 501 -4.82 15.84 18.44
C LEU A 501 -6.06 15.88 19.34
N PRO A 502 -6.66 17.06 19.57
CA PRO A 502 -8.01 17.17 20.10
C PRO A 502 -9.01 16.38 19.26
N GLU A 503 -10.06 15.87 19.88
CA GLU A 503 -11.16 15.22 19.17
C GLU A 503 -11.79 16.13 18.13
N SER A 504 -12.27 15.56 17.03
CA SER A 504 -13.17 16.26 16.13
C SER A 504 -14.54 16.39 16.79
N GLU A 505 -15.08 17.60 16.80
CA GLU A 505 -16.41 17.92 17.29
C GLU A 505 -17.44 18.03 16.15
N ALA A 506 -17.17 17.39 15.01
CA ALA A 506 -18.05 17.46 13.84
C ALA A 506 -19.48 17.04 14.20
N SER A 507 -20.39 17.96 13.98
CA SER A 507 -21.82 17.83 14.31
C SER A 507 -22.72 17.64 13.09
N THR A 508 -22.17 17.86 11.90
CA THR A 508 -22.83 17.63 10.62
C THR A 508 -22.09 16.58 9.81
N LEU A 509 -22.83 15.92 8.92
CA LEU A 509 -22.24 14.89 8.04
C LEU A 509 -21.14 15.48 7.14
N VAL A 510 -21.27 16.73 6.70
CA VAL A 510 -20.29 17.42 5.86
C VAL A 510 -18.98 17.65 6.64
N GLU A 511 -19.07 18.14 7.88
CA GLU A 511 -17.90 18.31 8.74
C GLU A 511 -17.24 16.98 9.04
N ALA A 512 -18.03 15.95 9.38
CA ALA A 512 -17.50 14.63 9.69
C ALA A 512 -16.79 13.98 8.50
N TRP A 513 -17.32 14.09 7.28
CA TRP A 513 -16.63 13.63 6.08
C TRP A 513 -15.32 14.37 5.83
N LYS A 514 -15.31 15.70 6.02
CA LYS A 514 -14.10 16.50 5.87
C LYS A 514 -13.01 16.04 6.85
N ASP A 515 -13.35 15.92 8.13
CA ASP A 515 -12.39 15.53 9.16
C ASP A 515 -11.94 14.06 9.00
N TYR A 516 -12.86 13.18 8.64
CA TYR A 516 -12.56 11.77 8.37
C TYR A 516 -11.58 11.59 7.21
N LYS A 517 -11.76 12.33 6.10
CA LYS A 517 -10.84 12.24 4.96
C LYS A 517 -9.43 12.66 5.34
N ILE A 518 -9.29 13.75 6.08
CA ILE A 518 -7.99 14.19 6.62
C ILE A 518 -7.42 13.12 7.53
N GLU A 519 -8.24 12.58 8.44
CA GLU A 519 -7.81 11.56 9.39
C GLU A 519 -7.30 10.31 8.67
N ARG A 520 -8.06 9.79 7.68
CA ARG A 520 -7.64 8.62 6.91
C ARG A 520 -6.39 8.90 6.08
N HIS A 521 -6.28 10.08 5.50
CA HIS A 521 -5.14 10.48 4.67
C HIS A 521 -3.83 10.49 5.47
N VAL A 522 -3.82 11.09 6.68
CA VAL A 522 -2.60 11.17 7.51
C VAL A 522 -2.31 9.89 8.29
N GLU A 523 -3.29 9.03 8.47
CA GLU A 523 -3.13 7.74 9.14
C GLU A 523 -2.47 6.70 8.23
N LEU A 524 -2.84 6.65 6.93
CA LEU A 524 -2.54 5.56 6.02
C LEU A 524 -1.58 5.87 4.86
N PRO A 525 -0.73 6.92 4.88
CA PRO A 525 0.21 7.11 3.78
C PRO A 525 1.19 5.92 3.71
N MET A 526 1.57 5.52 2.51
CA MET A 526 2.45 4.40 2.22
C MET A 526 1.90 3.02 2.69
N GLU A 527 0.57 2.89 2.77
CA GLU A 527 -0.11 1.62 3.08
C GLU A 527 -1.05 1.17 1.94
N GLY A 528 -0.88 1.69 0.72
CA GLY A 528 -1.67 1.31 -0.45
C GLY A 528 -3.17 1.62 -0.31
N ASP A 529 -3.52 2.74 0.33
CA ASP A 529 -4.90 3.07 0.67
C ASP A 529 -5.47 4.27 -0.09
N TYR A 530 -4.72 5.39 -0.15
CA TYR A 530 -5.29 6.69 -0.49
C TYR A 530 -5.91 6.74 -1.89
N TYR A 531 -5.25 6.17 -2.90
CA TYR A 531 -5.80 6.09 -4.25
C TYR A 531 -7.16 5.38 -4.28
N TRP A 532 -7.27 4.23 -3.65
CA TRP A 532 -8.49 3.44 -3.60
C TRP A 532 -9.59 4.10 -2.77
N SER A 533 -9.22 4.84 -1.72
CA SER A 533 -10.14 5.66 -0.96
C SER A 533 -10.73 6.79 -1.80
N LEU A 534 -9.91 7.50 -2.57
CA LEU A 534 -10.36 8.55 -3.50
C LEU A 534 -11.36 7.98 -4.54
N LEU A 535 -11.09 6.79 -5.10
CA LEU A 535 -12.01 6.14 -6.03
C LEU A 535 -13.35 5.80 -5.35
N ARG A 536 -13.33 5.21 -4.14
CA ARG A 536 -14.56 4.91 -3.39
C ARG A 536 -15.36 6.18 -3.10
N TRP A 537 -14.71 7.22 -2.60
CA TRP A 537 -15.37 8.50 -2.27
C TRP A 537 -15.94 9.17 -3.52
N GLY A 538 -15.27 9.09 -4.65
CA GLY A 538 -15.80 9.53 -5.94
C GLY A 538 -17.08 8.78 -6.31
N LYS A 539 -17.13 7.46 -6.12
CA LYS A 539 -18.33 6.62 -6.34
C LYS A 539 -19.46 6.94 -5.35
N TYR A 540 -19.13 7.29 -4.11
CA TYR A 540 -20.12 7.70 -3.10
C TYR A 540 -20.65 9.12 -3.33
N GLY A 541 -20.02 9.92 -4.20
CA GLY A 541 -20.32 11.32 -4.40
C GLY A 541 -19.73 12.25 -3.33
N GLU A 542 -18.73 11.75 -2.57
CA GLU A 542 -18.03 12.52 -1.52
C GLU A 542 -16.78 13.23 -2.04
N GLU A 543 -16.29 12.86 -3.22
CA GLU A 543 -15.27 13.59 -3.96
C GLU A 543 -15.91 14.26 -5.18
N ALA A 544 -15.89 15.58 -5.20
CA ALA A 544 -16.37 16.37 -6.32
C ALA A 544 -15.22 17.22 -6.87
N ASN A 545 -15.25 17.45 -8.16
CA ASN A 545 -14.36 18.39 -8.82
C ASN A 545 -14.90 19.81 -8.73
N ASP A 546 -14.04 20.82 -8.91
CA ASP A 546 -14.41 22.24 -8.92
C ASP A 546 -15.58 22.50 -9.86
N GLY A 547 -16.67 23.03 -9.29
CA GLY A 547 -17.89 23.37 -10.04
C GLY A 547 -18.66 22.19 -10.61
N GLN A 548 -18.24 20.93 -10.41
CA GLN A 548 -18.97 19.77 -10.83
C GLN A 548 -19.97 19.31 -9.76
N PRO A 549 -21.14 18.79 -10.16
CA PRO A 549 -22.10 18.23 -9.22
C PRO A 549 -21.49 17.10 -8.40
N SER A 550 -21.93 16.94 -7.16
CA SER A 550 -21.64 15.76 -6.36
C SER A 550 -22.01 14.49 -7.15
N GLY A 551 -21.13 13.48 -7.12
CA GLY A 551 -21.33 12.26 -7.89
C GLY A 551 -20.94 12.36 -9.38
N SER A 552 -20.28 13.44 -9.81
CA SER A 552 -19.75 13.55 -11.18
C SER A 552 -18.68 12.51 -11.51
N GLU A 553 -18.21 11.77 -10.51
CA GLU A 553 -17.13 10.78 -10.63
C GLU A 553 -15.82 11.36 -11.17
N VAL A 554 -15.62 12.66 -11.01
CA VAL A 554 -14.37 13.33 -11.33
C VAL A 554 -13.65 13.69 -10.04
N ILE A 555 -12.43 13.21 -9.88
CA ILE A 555 -11.64 13.40 -8.67
C ILE A 555 -10.62 14.50 -8.92
N LYS A 556 -10.86 15.67 -8.31
CA LYS A 556 -9.99 16.85 -8.44
C LYS A 556 -8.57 16.53 -8.02
N GLU A 557 -8.41 15.84 -6.91
CA GLU A 557 -7.12 15.56 -6.30
C GLU A 557 -6.19 14.76 -7.22
N LEU A 558 -6.74 13.81 -7.99
CA LEU A 558 -5.97 13.04 -8.97
C LEU A 558 -5.61 13.83 -10.25
N ARG A 559 -6.08 15.06 -10.38
CA ARG A 559 -5.82 15.97 -11.51
C ARG A 559 -4.99 17.20 -11.11
N THR A 560 -4.76 17.38 -9.82
CA THR A 560 -4.04 18.54 -9.30
C THR A 560 -2.53 18.24 -9.29
N PRO A 561 -1.67 19.15 -9.71
CA PRO A 561 -0.23 19.02 -9.54
C PRO A 561 0.13 18.94 -8.05
N ALA A 562 1.11 18.10 -7.71
CA ALA A 562 1.62 18.07 -6.35
C ALA A 562 2.49 19.30 -6.06
N THR A 563 2.55 19.68 -4.80
CA THR A 563 3.27 20.87 -4.34
C THR A 563 4.48 20.50 -3.47
N PHE A 564 5.44 21.39 -3.43
CA PHE A 564 6.65 21.30 -2.61
C PHE A 564 6.88 22.62 -1.86
N ILE A 565 7.83 22.64 -0.94
CA ILE A 565 8.19 23.84 -0.17
C ILE A 565 9.64 24.23 -0.43
N GLU A 566 9.91 25.54 -0.50
CA GLU A 566 11.24 26.12 -0.38
C GLU A 566 11.31 27.09 0.79
N ILE A 567 12.40 27.02 1.54
CA ILE A 567 12.65 27.84 2.72
C ILE A 567 14.01 28.54 2.56
N SER A 568 14.06 29.84 2.88
CA SER A 568 15.32 30.60 2.88
C SER A 568 16.31 30.07 3.94
N SER A 569 17.60 30.29 3.73
CA SER A 569 18.64 29.84 4.64
C SER A 569 18.54 30.43 6.05
N ASP A 570 18.01 31.64 6.16
CA ASP A 570 17.69 32.31 7.45
C ASP A 570 16.35 31.88 8.04
N ARG A 571 15.54 31.12 7.27
CA ARG A 571 14.20 30.61 7.61
C ARG A 571 13.17 31.71 7.86
N HIS A 572 13.37 32.90 7.28
CA HIS A 572 12.40 34.00 7.37
C HIS A 572 11.46 34.07 6.19
N ARG A 573 11.80 33.48 5.05
CA ARG A 573 10.95 33.45 3.85
C ARG A 573 10.75 32.02 3.38
N MET A 574 9.60 31.76 2.82
CA MET A 574 9.27 30.49 2.18
C MET A 574 8.29 30.68 1.04
N PHE A 575 8.24 29.72 0.15
CA PHE A 575 7.10 29.56 -0.75
C PHE A 575 6.70 28.10 -0.89
N ILE A 576 5.44 27.89 -1.24
CA ILE A 576 4.91 26.62 -1.72
C ILE A 576 4.74 26.75 -3.21
N GLY A 577 5.47 25.96 -3.96
CA GLY A 577 5.44 25.94 -5.41
C GLY A 577 4.81 24.65 -5.94
N THR A 578 4.41 24.73 -7.21
CA THR A 578 3.93 23.60 -7.97
C THR A 578 5.10 22.96 -8.69
N GLN A 579 5.25 21.66 -8.56
CA GLN A 579 6.28 20.98 -9.29
C GLN A 579 5.96 21.00 -10.78
N GLY A 580 6.84 21.62 -11.57
CA GLY A 580 6.77 21.65 -13.02
C GLY A 580 6.91 20.27 -13.66
N TYR A 581 7.77 20.10 -14.54
CA TYR A 581 8.07 18.93 -15.39
C TYR A 581 7.42 17.58 -15.01
N GLY A 582 6.52 17.10 -15.87
CA GLY A 582 5.90 15.76 -15.75
C GLY A 582 4.86 15.61 -14.63
N ASN A 583 4.77 16.55 -13.70
CA ASN A 583 3.80 16.50 -12.60
C ASN A 583 2.54 17.34 -12.90
N ALA A 584 2.67 18.37 -13.73
CA ALA A 584 1.54 19.16 -14.21
C ALA A 584 0.58 18.37 -15.13
N ASP A 585 1.03 17.22 -15.65
CA ASP A 585 0.26 16.40 -16.59
C ASP A 585 -0.68 15.41 -15.90
N ARG A 586 -0.91 15.52 -14.60
CA ARG A 586 -1.85 14.66 -13.88
C ARG A 586 -3.25 14.79 -14.47
N THR A 587 -3.81 13.66 -14.84
CA THR A 587 -5.17 13.58 -15.38
C THR A 587 -5.94 12.46 -14.70
N PHE A 588 -7.25 12.58 -14.69
CA PHE A 588 -8.13 11.51 -14.25
C PHE A 588 -9.36 11.48 -15.14
N SER A 589 -9.62 10.33 -15.74
CA SER A 589 -10.85 10.06 -16.47
C SER A 589 -11.63 8.91 -15.82
N LYS A 590 -12.94 8.87 -16.09
CA LYS A 590 -13.85 7.86 -15.51
C LYS A 590 -13.43 6.42 -15.81
N LYS A 591 -12.69 6.16 -16.88
CA LYS A 591 -12.20 4.82 -17.21
C LYS A 591 -11.32 4.22 -16.09
N ARG A 592 -10.63 5.06 -15.30
CA ARG A 592 -9.74 4.61 -14.22
C ARG A 592 -10.46 4.05 -12.99
N TYR A 593 -11.78 4.17 -12.89
CA TYR A 593 -12.52 3.48 -11.83
C TYR A 593 -12.43 1.95 -11.94
N LEU A 594 -12.31 1.44 -13.17
CA LEU A 594 -12.04 0.02 -13.43
C LEU A 594 -10.97 -0.06 -14.52
N TYR A 595 -9.89 -0.71 -14.25
CA TYR A 595 -8.82 -0.92 -15.22
C TYR A 595 -9.28 -1.87 -16.32
N PRO A 596 -8.62 -1.87 -17.49
CA PRO A 596 -9.06 -2.70 -18.60
C PRO A 596 -8.89 -4.19 -18.29
N ILE A 597 -9.76 -5.01 -18.88
CA ILE A 597 -9.49 -6.43 -19.04
C ILE A 597 -8.33 -6.55 -20.03
N PRO A 598 -7.23 -7.26 -19.68
CA PRO A 598 -6.04 -7.33 -20.54
C PRO A 598 -6.33 -7.84 -21.94
N GLN A 599 -5.81 -7.18 -22.97
CA GLN A 599 -6.01 -7.62 -24.36
C GLN A 599 -5.44 -9.01 -24.61
N SER A 600 -4.34 -9.36 -23.96
CA SER A 600 -3.75 -10.70 -24.02
C SER A 600 -4.73 -11.79 -23.55
N LEU A 601 -5.53 -11.49 -22.53
CA LEU A 601 -6.55 -12.40 -22.04
C LEU A 601 -7.71 -12.55 -23.04
N ILE A 602 -8.22 -11.44 -23.59
CA ILE A 602 -9.28 -11.47 -24.61
C ILE A 602 -8.81 -12.28 -25.84
N ASN A 603 -7.57 -12.12 -26.24
CA ASN A 603 -7.00 -12.83 -27.39
C ASN A 603 -6.79 -14.32 -27.13
N ALA A 604 -6.49 -14.71 -25.88
CA ALA A 604 -6.15 -16.10 -25.53
C ALA A 604 -7.35 -16.93 -25.06
N ASN A 605 -8.42 -16.29 -24.57
CA ASN A 605 -9.57 -16.97 -23.96
C ASN A 605 -10.83 -16.75 -24.80
N SER A 606 -11.31 -17.79 -25.50
CA SER A 606 -12.46 -17.72 -26.38
C SER A 606 -13.80 -17.46 -25.67
N ALA A 607 -13.88 -17.62 -24.35
CA ALA A 607 -15.06 -17.31 -23.56
C ALA A 607 -15.18 -15.83 -23.18
N ILE A 608 -14.13 -15.02 -23.46
CA ILE A 608 -14.10 -13.58 -23.18
C ILE A 608 -13.95 -12.82 -24.50
N THR A 609 -14.76 -11.82 -24.70
CA THR A 609 -14.81 -11.04 -25.94
C THR A 609 -14.65 -9.55 -25.67
N GLU A 610 -14.53 -8.74 -26.73
CA GLU A 610 -14.52 -7.26 -26.63
C GLU A 610 -15.77 -6.69 -25.90
N LYS A 611 -16.86 -7.43 -25.84
CA LYS A 611 -18.08 -7.02 -25.10
C LYS A 611 -17.92 -7.11 -23.60
N ASP A 612 -16.95 -7.88 -23.15
CA ASP A 612 -16.63 -8.07 -21.73
C ASP A 612 -15.69 -7.00 -21.19
N GLN A 613 -15.16 -6.16 -22.07
CA GLN A 613 -14.26 -5.09 -21.69
C GLN A 613 -14.94 -4.08 -20.73
N ASN A 614 -14.20 -3.55 -19.79
CA ASN A 614 -14.68 -2.53 -18.88
C ASN A 614 -15.05 -1.25 -19.64
N PRO A 615 -16.05 -0.48 -19.14
CA PRO A 615 -16.51 0.72 -19.83
C PRO A 615 -15.38 1.71 -20.11
N LEU A 616 -15.41 2.32 -21.29
CA LEU A 616 -14.48 3.35 -21.77
C LEU A 616 -13.08 2.84 -22.17
N TRP A 617 -12.86 1.53 -22.16
CA TRP A 617 -11.63 0.88 -22.66
C TRP A 617 -11.76 0.28 -24.04
#